data_e4c4c3813f5fc4f8b056067cb028701e
#
_entry.id   e4c4c3813f5fc4f8b056067cb028701e
#
_cell.length_a   1.000
_cell.length_b   1.000
_cell.length_c   1.000
_cell.angle_alpha   90.00
_cell.angle_beta   90.00
_cell.angle_gamma   90.00
#
_symmetry.space_group_name_H-M   'P 1'
#
loop_
_entity.id
_entity.type
_entity.pdbx_description
1 polymer ?
#
loop_
_entity_poly.entity_id
_entity_poly.type
_entity_poly.pdbx_seq_one_letter_code
_entity_poly.pdbx_strand_id
1 'polypeptide(L)'
;MARVFIALTPVKELNDKIIEIKKDLKTGLLKDHTISWQNNNSHHITLNFIGSMEPEQIDEMFINLEKITTSKSQIALEINSISLFPNNNGQV
;
A
#
# COMPACT_ATOMS: atom_id res chain seq x y z
N MET A 1 2.97 -4.50 22.65
CA MET A 1 1.96 -4.75 21.61
C MET A 1 2.30 -3.96 20.36
N ALA A 2 2.04 -4.52 19.20
CA ALA A 2 2.24 -3.85 17.94
C ALA A 2 0.89 -3.58 17.25
N ARG A 3 0.82 -2.48 16.52
CA ARG A 3 -0.34 -2.20 15.67
C ARG A 3 -0.13 -2.90 14.33
N VAL A 4 -1.13 -3.66 13.90
CA VAL A 4 -1.00 -4.58 12.77
C VAL A 4 -2.07 -4.31 11.73
N PHE A 5 -1.69 -4.41 10.47
CA PHE A 5 -2.62 -4.37 9.35
C PHE A 5 -2.19 -5.39 8.29
N ILE A 6 -3.15 -5.83 7.49
CA ILE A 6 -2.90 -6.74 6.38
C ILE A 6 -2.96 -5.93 5.09
N ALA A 7 -1.96 -6.07 4.24
CA ALA A 7 -1.87 -5.30 3.01
C ALA A 7 -1.33 -6.13 1.85
N LEU A 8 -1.68 -5.69 0.64
CA LEU A 8 -1.07 -6.19 -0.58
C LEU A 8 0.07 -5.26 -0.98
N THR A 9 1.24 -5.83 -1.29
CA THR A 9 2.34 -5.05 -1.83
C THR A 9 2.38 -5.25 -3.34
N PRO A 10 2.69 -4.20 -4.12
CA PRO A 10 2.75 -4.33 -5.57
C PRO A 10 3.94 -5.17 -6.00
N VAL A 11 3.77 -5.92 -7.08
CA VAL A 11 4.91 -6.57 -7.75
C VAL A 11 5.83 -5.49 -8.31
N LYS A 12 7.08 -5.89 -8.61
CA LYS A 12 8.11 -4.95 -9.04
C LYS A 12 7.67 -4.07 -10.23
N GLU A 13 7.06 -4.67 -11.22
CA GLU A 13 6.61 -3.96 -12.43
C GLU A 13 5.58 -2.88 -12.12
N LEU A 14 4.62 -3.18 -11.24
CA LEU A 14 3.62 -2.21 -10.82
C LEU A 14 4.25 -1.13 -9.96
N ASN A 15 5.13 -1.51 -9.04
CA ASN A 15 5.82 -0.55 -8.20
C ASN A 15 6.68 0.41 -9.02
N ASP A 16 7.35 -0.08 -10.05
CA ASP A 16 8.15 0.74 -10.97
C ASP A 16 7.28 1.78 -11.68
N LYS A 17 6.06 1.41 -12.07
CA LYS A 17 5.10 2.35 -12.67
C LYS A 17 4.66 3.43 -11.68
N ILE A 18 4.44 3.05 -10.42
CA ILE A 18 4.10 4.01 -9.36
C ILE A 18 5.24 5.00 -9.16
N ILE A 19 6.48 4.51 -9.14
CA ILE A 19 7.67 5.36 -9.00
C ILE A 19 7.75 6.34 -10.17
N GLU A 20 7.50 5.89 -11.39
CA GLU A 20 7.50 6.73 -12.57
C GLU A 20 6.44 7.83 -12.50
N ILE A 21 5.22 7.49 -12.09
CA ILE A 21 4.14 8.44 -11.89
C ILE A 21 4.53 9.49 -10.83
N LYS A 22 5.11 9.05 -9.72
CA LYS A 22 5.58 9.97 -8.67
C LYS A 22 6.61 10.94 -9.21
N LYS A 23 7.55 10.46 -10.01
CA LYS A 23 8.58 11.30 -10.63
C LYS A 23 7.96 12.35 -11.53
N ASP A 24 7.01 11.95 -12.36
CA ASP A 24 6.32 12.87 -13.28
C ASP A 24 5.53 13.93 -12.51
N LEU A 25 4.89 13.56 -11.41
CA LEU A 25 4.17 14.51 -10.57
C LEU A 25 5.12 15.49 -9.89
N LYS A 26 6.25 15.02 -9.37
CA LYS A 26 7.24 15.87 -8.70
C LYS A 26 7.83 16.91 -9.63
N THR A 27 8.10 16.54 -10.88
CA THR A 27 8.76 17.42 -11.84
C THR A 27 7.78 18.23 -12.67
N GLY A 28 6.50 17.85 -12.68
CA GLY A 28 5.45 18.49 -13.45
C GLY A 28 4.41 19.19 -12.58
N LEU A 29 3.25 18.58 -12.49
CA LEU A 29 2.06 19.17 -11.87
C LEU A 29 2.27 19.63 -10.43
N LEU A 30 3.04 18.89 -9.65
CA LEU A 30 3.23 19.15 -8.21
C LEU A 30 4.61 19.70 -7.87
N LYS A 31 5.36 20.21 -8.87
CA LYS A 31 6.74 20.63 -8.66
C LYS A 31 6.90 21.77 -7.65
N ASP A 32 5.88 22.63 -7.52
CA ASP A 32 5.93 23.80 -6.62
C ASP A 32 5.27 23.51 -5.26
N HIS A 33 4.86 22.27 -5.03
CA HIS A 33 4.20 21.89 -3.78
C HIS A 33 5.17 21.14 -2.85
N THR A 34 5.04 21.45 -1.56
CA THR A 34 5.74 20.69 -0.53
C THR A 34 4.92 19.47 -0.17
N ILE A 35 5.43 18.28 -0.49
CA ILE A 35 4.71 17.02 -0.30
C ILE A 35 5.60 16.02 0.44
N SER A 36 5.01 15.33 1.43
CA SER A 36 5.66 14.21 2.09
C SER A 36 5.38 12.95 1.28
N TRP A 37 6.36 12.54 0.47
CA TRP A 37 6.23 11.37 -0.40
C TRP A 37 6.51 10.08 0.37
N GLN A 38 5.69 9.06 0.12
CA GLN A 38 5.93 7.74 0.69
C GLN A 38 7.19 7.13 0.08
N ASN A 39 7.91 6.34 0.88
CA ASN A 39 9.07 5.61 0.43
C ASN A 39 8.66 4.64 -0.69
N ASN A 40 9.52 4.48 -1.70
CA ASN A 40 9.23 3.60 -2.84
C ASN A 40 9.05 2.13 -2.44
N ASN A 41 9.54 1.74 -1.27
CA ASN A 41 9.37 0.38 -0.76
C ASN A 41 8.14 0.22 0.15
N SER A 42 7.36 1.29 0.33
CA SER A 42 6.22 1.30 1.25
C SER A 42 4.87 1.36 0.55
N HIS A 43 4.85 1.26 -0.77
CA HIS A 43 3.58 1.27 -1.52
C HIS A 43 2.79 0.01 -1.21
N HIS A 44 1.52 0.15 -0.87
CA HIS A 44 0.67 -0.98 -0.53
C HIS A 44 -0.81 -0.62 -0.62
N ILE A 45 -1.65 -1.64 -0.65
CA ILE A 45 -3.10 -1.51 -0.51
C ILE A 45 -3.48 -2.19 0.79
N THR A 46 -4.01 -1.44 1.74
CA THR A 46 -4.45 -2.01 3.02
C THR A 46 -5.75 -2.77 2.82
N LEU A 47 -5.75 -4.03 3.21
CA LEU A 47 -6.92 -4.88 3.16
C LEU A 47 -7.70 -4.81 4.46
N ASN A 48 -7.00 -4.78 5.59
CA ASN A 48 -7.65 -4.79 6.88
C ASN A 48 -6.74 -4.26 7.97
N PHE A 49 -7.26 -3.36 8.81
CA PHE A 49 -6.60 -2.94 10.03
C PHE A 49 -7.08 -3.83 11.17
N ILE A 50 -6.14 -4.47 11.85
CA ILE A 50 -6.47 -5.36 12.98
C ILE A 50 -6.36 -4.62 14.29
N GLY A 51 -5.42 -3.68 14.39
CA GLY A 51 -5.16 -2.93 15.61
C GLY A 51 -4.01 -3.55 16.39
N SER A 52 -4.07 -3.44 17.72
CA SER A 52 -2.99 -3.94 18.58
C SER A 52 -3.03 -5.45 18.74
N MET A 53 -1.88 -6.10 18.61
CA MET A 53 -1.75 -7.54 18.77
C MET A 53 -0.55 -7.88 19.65
N GLU A 54 -0.70 -8.95 20.42
CA GLU A 54 0.41 -9.52 21.18
C GLU A 54 1.33 -10.34 20.26
N PRO A 55 2.62 -10.50 20.60
CA PRO A 55 3.55 -11.25 19.75
C PRO A 55 3.08 -12.65 19.37
N GLU A 56 2.47 -13.37 20.31
CA GLU A 56 1.97 -14.72 20.07
C GLU A 56 0.84 -14.73 19.02
N GLN A 57 -0.02 -13.71 19.05
CA GLN A 57 -1.11 -13.57 18.09
C GLN A 57 -0.57 -13.24 16.70
N ILE A 58 0.47 -12.43 16.62
CA ILE A 58 1.12 -12.10 15.35
C ILE A 58 1.70 -13.34 14.70
N ASP A 59 2.42 -14.15 15.47
CA ASP A 59 3.03 -15.38 14.95
C ASP A 59 1.97 -16.36 14.43
N GLU A 60 0.89 -16.53 15.18
CA GLU A 60 -0.23 -17.38 14.76
C GLU A 60 -0.89 -16.87 13.48
N MET A 61 -1.08 -15.56 13.38
CA MET A 61 -1.65 -14.94 12.21
C MET A 61 -0.77 -15.14 10.97
N PHE A 62 0.55 -15.02 11.10
CA PHE A 62 1.48 -15.24 10.00
C PHE A 62 1.36 -16.66 9.45
N ILE A 63 1.29 -17.65 10.33
CA ILE A 63 1.13 -19.05 9.92
C ILE A 63 -0.16 -19.24 9.14
N ASN A 64 -1.26 -18.67 9.62
CA ASN A 64 -2.56 -18.79 8.98
C ASN A 64 -2.62 -18.06 7.64
N LEU A 65 -2.02 -16.87 7.56
CA LEU A 65 -1.95 -16.10 6.31
C LEU A 65 -1.14 -16.85 5.26
N GLU A 66 -0.02 -17.45 5.64
CA GLU A 66 0.81 -18.23 4.73
C GLU A 66 0.02 -19.39 4.13
N LYS A 67 -0.74 -20.10 4.94
CA LYS A 67 -1.59 -21.20 4.47
C LYS A 67 -2.65 -20.72 3.48
N ILE A 68 -3.27 -19.57 3.75
CA ILE A 68 -4.31 -19.01 2.88
C ILE A 68 -3.72 -18.54 1.56
N THR A 69 -2.61 -17.79 1.62
CA THR A 69 -2.03 -17.16 0.42
C THR A 69 -1.41 -18.20 -0.53
N THR A 70 -0.86 -19.28 -0.01
CA THR A 70 -0.29 -20.33 -0.86
C THR A 70 -1.34 -21.09 -1.65
N SER A 71 -2.61 -21.03 -1.23
CA SER A 71 -3.71 -21.70 -1.92
C SER A 71 -4.44 -20.82 -2.92
N LYS A 72 -4.05 -19.53 -3.05
CA LYS A 72 -4.74 -18.57 -3.90
C LYS A 72 -3.90 -18.14 -5.09
N SER A 73 -4.59 -17.82 -6.19
CA SER A 73 -3.95 -17.30 -7.39
C SER A 73 -3.60 -15.83 -7.23
N GLN A 74 -2.68 -15.36 -8.07
CA GLN A 74 -2.38 -13.95 -8.17
C GLN A 74 -3.60 -13.17 -8.67
N ILE A 75 -3.71 -11.92 -8.21
CA ILE A 75 -4.76 -11.00 -8.64
C ILE A 75 -4.12 -9.99 -9.59
N ALA A 76 -4.76 -9.77 -10.74
CA ALA A 76 -4.33 -8.74 -11.67
C ALA A 76 -4.89 -7.39 -11.23
N LEU A 77 -4.03 -6.38 -11.12
CA LEU A 77 -4.39 -5.03 -10.72
C LEU A 77 -3.97 -4.04 -11.79
N GLU A 78 -4.75 -2.98 -11.92
CA GLU A 78 -4.49 -1.92 -12.90
C GLU A 78 -4.62 -0.56 -12.23
N ILE A 79 -3.73 0.38 -12.56
CA ILE A 79 -3.83 1.76 -12.10
C ILE A 79 -4.69 2.53 -13.09
N ASN A 80 -5.87 2.97 -12.66
CA ASN A 80 -6.82 3.67 -13.53
C ASN A 80 -6.84 5.18 -13.32
N SER A 81 -6.56 5.63 -12.10
CA SER A 81 -6.68 7.06 -11.80
C SER A 81 -5.88 7.44 -10.56
N ILE A 82 -5.70 8.74 -10.40
CA ILE A 82 -5.10 9.35 -9.23
C ILE A 82 -6.14 10.31 -8.66
N SER A 83 -6.38 10.23 -7.36
CA SER A 83 -7.37 11.08 -6.71
C SER A 83 -6.92 11.44 -5.30
N LEU A 84 -7.63 12.41 -4.72
CA LEU A 84 -7.41 12.82 -3.35
C LEU A 84 -8.16 11.91 -2.38
N PHE A 85 -7.53 11.62 -1.26
CA PHE A 85 -8.11 10.77 -0.22
C PHE A 85 -8.23 11.56 1.08
N PRO A 86 -9.31 11.42 1.83
CA PRO A 86 -10.42 10.47 1.65
C PRO A 86 -11.46 10.87 0.61
N ASN A 87 -11.39 12.08 0.10
CA ASN A 87 -12.30 12.52 -0.95
C ASN A 87 -11.55 13.45 -1.92
N ASN A 88 -12.21 13.87 -3.00
CA ASN A 88 -11.58 14.70 -4.03
C ASN A 88 -11.18 16.09 -3.53
N ASN A 89 -11.66 16.51 -2.36
CA ASN A 89 -11.27 17.78 -1.74
C ASN A 89 -10.05 17.63 -0.82
N GLY A 90 -9.56 16.41 -0.61
CA GLY A 90 -8.43 16.15 0.27
C GLY A 90 -8.71 16.35 1.75
N GLN A 91 -9.97 16.40 2.16
CA GLN A 91 -10.37 16.58 3.55
C GLN A 91 -10.50 15.24 4.27
N VAL A 92 -10.08 15.24 5.51
CA VAL A 92 -10.15 14.06 6.37
C VAL A 92 -11.45 14.05 7.15
#